data_93ae779a3389ad55a33e1528328dee47
#
_entry.id   93ae779a3389ad55a33e1528328dee47
#
_cell.length_a   1.000
_cell.length_b   1.000
_cell.length_c   1.000
_cell.angle_alpha   90.00
_cell.angle_beta   90.00
_cell.angle_gamma   90.00
#
_symmetry.space_group_name_H-M   'P 1'
#
loop_
_entity.id
_entity.type
_entity.pdbx_description
1 polymer ?
#
loop_
_entity_poly.entity_id
_entity_poly.type
_entity_poly.pdbx_seq_one_letter_code
_entity_poly.pdbx_strand_id
1 'polypeptide(L)'
;MKKVIFMLLPAFVSLLCSCGFNNNDNAGLKSGAVTIDSFLEVTKADLATELKKSNKAVFYESMITFVNTVDEDPGNIERVTNIVQDTSMCIQFVHQGDNTYITKNPSWWLKGLPINLDSIISLDSAIIRLQQANIQKPKSRYCVLRYDSCPTQITPAYIFGPDSTRFVRVDGLTGDVSEIK
;
A
#
# COMPACT_ATOMS: atom_id res chain seq x y z
N MET A 1 27.53 47.46 -4.81
CA MET A 1 27.66 46.03 -4.48
C MET A 1 26.27 45.43 -4.40
N LYS A 2 25.84 44.69 -5.46
CA LYS A 2 24.53 44.05 -5.52
C LYS A 2 24.70 42.61 -5.01
N LYS A 3 24.03 42.27 -3.90
CA LYS A 3 23.98 40.92 -3.38
C LYS A 3 22.94 40.12 -4.19
N VAL A 4 23.40 39.15 -4.96
CA VAL A 4 22.53 38.17 -5.64
C VAL A 4 22.23 37.08 -4.63
N ILE A 5 20.98 36.99 -4.22
CA ILE A 5 20.47 35.90 -3.37
C ILE A 5 20.13 34.74 -4.33
N PHE A 6 20.93 33.68 -4.31
CA PHE A 6 20.58 32.40 -4.95
C PHE A 6 19.54 31.68 -4.09
N MET A 7 18.29 31.73 -4.52
CA MET A 7 17.26 30.80 -4.03
C MET A 7 17.52 29.42 -4.64
N LEU A 8 18.07 28.52 -3.85
CA LEU A 8 18.10 27.10 -4.14
C LEU A 8 16.67 26.55 -3.93
N LEU A 9 15.94 26.36 -5.03
CA LEU A 9 14.74 25.52 -5.07
C LEU A 9 15.20 24.07 -4.93
N PRO A 10 14.73 23.29 -3.95
CA PRO A 10 14.90 21.84 -4.00
C PRO A 10 14.00 21.31 -5.11
N ALA A 11 14.61 20.92 -6.21
CA ALA A 11 13.95 20.13 -7.25
C ALA A 11 13.58 18.78 -6.60
N PHE A 12 12.32 18.63 -6.28
CA PHE A 12 11.70 17.34 -6.02
C PHE A 12 11.73 16.58 -7.34
N VAL A 13 12.81 15.83 -7.53
CA VAL A 13 12.89 14.86 -8.62
C VAL A 13 11.93 13.74 -8.24
N SER A 14 10.70 13.84 -8.75
CA SER A 14 9.81 12.70 -8.88
C SER A 14 10.52 11.71 -9.81
N LEU A 15 11.23 10.76 -9.21
CA LEU A 15 11.69 9.55 -9.88
C LEU A 15 10.44 8.75 -10.30
N LEU A 16 9.83 9.19 -11.39
CA LEU A 16 9.05 8.30 -12.24
C LEU A 16 10.07 7.33 -12.83
N CYS A 17 10.33 6.23 -12.12
CA CYS A 17 10.97 5.08 -12.69
C CYS A 17 10.12 4.60 -13.87
N SER A 18 10.38 5.14 -15.05
CA SER A 18 9.95 4.52 -16.30
C SER A 18 10.78 3.27 -16.50
N CYS A 19 10.47 2.21 -15.76
CA CYS A 19 10.96 0.89 -16.09
C CYS A 19 10.30 0.47 -17.39
N GLY A 20 11.12 0.23 -18.41
CA GLY A 20 10.66 -0.29 -19.68
C GLY A 20 9.75 -1.50 -19.47
N PHE A 21 8.53 -1.37 -19.91
CA PHE A 21 7.55 -2.44 -19.94
C PHE A 21 8.00 -3.50 -20.93
N ASN A 22 8.56 -4.59 -20.45
CA ASN A 22 8.56 -5.83 -21.21
C ASN A 22 7.16 -6.43 -21.07
N ASN A 23 6.34 -6.16 -22.09
CA ASN A 23 5.05 -6.80 -22.29
C ASN A 23 5.28 -8.28 -22.58
N ASN A 24 5.08 -9.14 -21.60
CA ASN A 24 4.68 -10.51 -21.86
C ASN A 24 3.91 -11.04 -20.64
N ASP A 25 2.70 -11.49 -20.91
CA ASP A 25 1.70 -12.13 -20.07
C ASP A 25 0.68 -11.20 -19.39
N ASN A 26 0.09 -10.26 -20.14
CA ASN A 26 -1.16 -9.60 -19.78
C ASN A 26 -2.38 -10.48 -20.12
N ALA A 27 -2.54 -11.61 -19.49
CA ALA A 27 -3.85 -12.22 -19.38
C ALA A 27 -4.57 -11.53 -18.23
N GLY A 28 -5.40 -10.52 -18.55
CA GLY A 28 -6.27 -9.88 -17.57
C GLY A 28 -7.23 -10.94 -17.00
N LEU A 29 -6.96 -11.41 -15.81
CA LEU A 29 -7.92 -12.20 -15.04
C LEU A 29 -9.06 -11.26 -14.67
N LYS A 30 -10.29 -11.58 -15.08
CA LYS A 30 -11.48 -10.88 -14.60
C LYS A 30 -11.66 -11.27 -13.13
N SER A 31 -11.29 -10.41 -12.23
CA SER A 31 -11.70 -10.46 -10.83
C SER A 31 -12.75 -9.38 -10.61
N GLY A 32 -13.74 -9.63 -9.76
CA GLY A 32 -14.67 -8.57 -9.35
C GLY A 32 -13.90 -7.38 -8.72
N ALA A 33 -14.51 -6.20 -8.73
CA ALA A 33 -13.93 -5.02 -8.09
C ALA A 33 -13.60 -5.30 -6.62
N VAL A 34 -12.41 -4.87 -6.18
CA VAL A 34 -12.01 -5.01 -4.77
C VAL A 34 -12.78 -3.99 -3.94
N THR A 35 -13.48 -4.45 -2.93
CA THR A 35 -14.15 -3.61 -1.94
C THR A 35 -13.35 -3.53 -0.66
N ILE A 36 -13.70 -2.60 0.23
CA ILE A 36 -13.08 -2.49 1.57
C ILE A 36 -13.21 -3.82 2.32
N ASP A 37 -14.38 -4.45 2.29
CA ASP A 37 -14.64 -5.72 2.98
C ASP A 37 -13.89 -6.89 2.36
N SER A 38 -13.74 -6.92 1.03
CA SER A 38 -13.07 -8.01 0.31
C SER A 38 -11.55 -7.84 0.20
N PHE A 39 -11.00 -6.68 0.59
CA PHE A 39 -9.58 -6.34 0.42
C PHE A 39 -8.65 -7.42 0.95
N LEU A 40 -8.85 -7.86 2.19
CA LEU A 40 -7.96 -8.82 2.84
C LEU A 40 -8.03 -10.20 2.17
N GLU A 41 -9.21 -10.63 1.75
CA GLU A 41 -9.41 -11.92 1.07
C GLU A 41 -8.77 -11.91 -0.33
N VAL A 42 -8.89 -10.80 -1.07
CA VAL A 42 -8.22 -10.65 -2.36
C VAL A 42 -6.70 -10.65 -2.18
N THR A 43 -6.19 -9.95 -1.18
CA THR A 43 -4.75 -9.92 -0.86
C THR A 43 -4.22 -11.31 -0.49
N LYS A 44 -4.96 -12.09 0.30
CA LYS A 44 -4.63 -13.49 0.61
C LYS A 44 -4.68 -14.39 -0.62
N ALA A 45 -5.63 -14.17 -1.54
CA ALA A 45 -5.72 -14.93 -2.77
C ALA A 45 -4.52 -14.68 -3.71
N ASP A 46 -4.03 -13.43 -3.78
CA ASP A 46 -2.82 -13.09 -4.53
C ASP A 46 -1.60 -13.83 -3.98
N LEU A 47 -1.40 -13.78 -2.65
CA LEU A 47 -0.33 -14.53 -1.98
C LEU A 47 -0.47 -16.04 -2.24
N ALA A 48 -1.67 -16.59 -2.10
CA ALA A 48 -1.93 -18.01 -2.33
C ALA A 48 -1.65 -18.44 -3.79
N THR A 49 -1.85 -17.53 -4.73
CA THR A 49 -1.55 -17.76 -6.15
C THR A 49 -0.05 -17.96 -6.37
N GLU A 50 0.80 -17.18 -5.71
CA GLU A 50 2.25 -17.36 -5.79
C GLU A 50 2.76 -18.51 -4.92
N LEU A 51 2.14 -18.78 -3.77
CA LEU A 51 2.48 -19.93 -2.91
C LEU A 51 2.28 -21.27 -3.62
N LYS A 52 1.32 -21.38 -4.57
CA LYS A 52 1.16 -22.57 -5.43
C LYS A 52 2.35 -22.80 -6.37
N LYS A 53 3.11 -21.73 -6.69
CA LYS A 53 4.27 -21.78 -7.58
C LYS A 53 5.57 -21.91 -6.79
N SER A 54 5.61 -21.29 -5.61
CA SER A 54 6.78 -21.25 -4.74
C SER A 54 6.35 -21.21 -3.28
N ASN A 55 6.78 -22.17 -2.48
CA ASN A 55 6.52 -22.22 -1.04
C ASN A 55 7.27 -21.14 -0.23
N LYS A 56 8.03 -20.29 -0.91
CA LYS A 56 8.80 -19.17 -0.32
C LYS A 56 8.17 -17.82 -0.57
N ALA A 57 7.02 -17.77 -1.23
CA ALA A 57 6.32 -16.52 -1.47
C ALA A 57 5.85 -15.90 -0.14
N VAL A 58 6.10 -14.60 0.04
CA VAL A 58 5.70 -13.83 1.23
C VAL A 58 5.11 -12.50 0.81
N PHE A 59 4.15 -12.02 1.59
CA PHE A 59 3.50 -10.74 1.36
C PHE A 59 4.24 -9.61 2.09
N TYR A 60 4.42 -8.46 1.44
CA TYR A 60 5.14 -7.31 2.00
C TYR A 60 4.30 -6.07 2.16
N GLU A 61 3.51 -5.70 1.16
CA GLU A 61 2.88 -4.39 1.12
C GLU A 61 1.63 -4.40 0.23
N SER A 62 0.62 -3.60 0.61
CA SER A 62 -0.45 -3.17 -0.28
C SER A 62 -0.49 -1.67 -0.36
N MET A 63 -0.61 -1.13 -1.57
CA MET A 63 -0.94 0.26 -1.83
C MET A 63 -2.40 0.34 -2.27
N ILE A 64 -3.19 1.13 -1.56
CA ILE A 64 -4.63 1.26 -1.73
C ILE A 64 -4.95 2.70 -2.14
N THR A 65 -5.73 2.85 -3.19
CA THR A 65 -6.30 4.13 -3.61
C THR A 65 -7.81 4.06 -3.46
N PHE A 66 -8.39 4.97 -2.69
CA PHE A 66 -9.83 5.12 -2.52
C PHE A 66 -10.44 6.05 -3.57
N VAL A 67 -11.74 5.97 -3.75
CA VAL A 67 -12.49 6.89 -4.62
C VAL A 67 -12.52 8.31 -4.02
N ASN A 68 -12.72 8.42 -2.71
CA ASN A 68 -12.76 9.68 -1.98
C ASN A 68 -11.59 9.83 -1.01
N THR A 69 -11.48 10.98 -0.38
CA THR A 69 -10.47 11.25 0.65
C THR A 69 -10.84 10.62 1.99
N VAL A 70 -9.83 10.28 2.77
CA VAL A 70 -9.97 9.55 4.04
C VAL A 70 -10.62 10.41 5.15
N ASP A 71 -10.50 11.75 5.07
CA ASP A 71 -11.11 12.67 6.03
C ASP A 71 -12.65 12.79 5.85
N GLU A 72 -13.13 12.44 4.68
CA GLU A 72 -14.56 12.29 4.39
C GLU A 72 -15.00 10.83 4.62
N ASP A 73 -15.63 10.23 3.64
CA ASP A 73 -15.87 8.79 3.57
C ASP A 73 -14.99 8.25 2.43
N PRO A 74 -14.00 7.36 2.67
CA PRO A 74 -13.14 6.86 1.61
C PRO A 74 -13.93 6.17 0.48
N GLY A 75 -15.16 5.75 0.74
CA GLY A 75 -16.01 5.11 -0.25
C GLY A 75 -15.43 3.77 -0.71
N ASN A 76 -15.50 3.52 -2.01
CA ASN A 76 -14.98 2.30 -2.61
C ASN A 76 -13.48 2.38 -2.89
N ILE A 77 -12.86 1.21 -3.07
CA ILE A 77 -11.49 1.11 -3.56
C ILE A 77 -11.49 1.31 -5.08
N GLU A 78 -10.68 2.26 -5.55
CA GLU A 78 -10.41 2.47 -6.97
C GLU A 78 -9.33 1.53 -7.49
N ARG A 79 -8.28 1.34 -6.67
CA ARG A 79 -7.12 0.53 -7.05
C ARG A 79 -6.44 -0.08 -5.83
N VAL A 80 -6.00 -1.33 -5.96
CA VAL A 80 -5.08 -1.99 -5.02
C VAL A 80 -3.87 -2.47 -5.78
N THR A 81 -2.69 -2.30 -5.19
CA THR A 81 -1.45 -2.95 -5.67
C THR A 81 -0.87 -3.77 -4.53
N ASN A 82 -0.94 -5.09 -4.63
CA ASN A 82 -0.37 -6.03 -3.69
C ASN A 82 1.03 -6.44 -4.12
N ILE A 83 1.98 -6.44 -3.19
CA ILE A 83 3.38 -6.80 -3.42
C ILE A 83 3.69 -8.10 -2.70
N VAL A 84 3.96 -9.12 -3.49
CA VAL A 84 4.40 -10.45 -3.05
C VAL A 84 5.83 -10.66 -3.53
N GLN A 85 6.69 -11.16 -2.69
CA GLN A 85 8.06 -11.54 -3.07
C GLN A 85 8.21 -13.05 -3.03
N ASP A 86 8.73 -13.61 -4.09
CA ASP A 86 9.39 -14.90 -4.13
C ASP A 86 10.91 -14.71 -4.07
N THR A 87 11.68 -15.76 -3.91
CA THR A 87 13.14 -15.76 -3.67
C THR A 87 13.96 -14.79 -4.53
N SER A 88 13.54 -14.54 -5.76
CA SER A 88 14.28 -13.71 -6.72
C SER A 88 13.42 -12.66 -7.42
N MET A 89 12.12 -12.69 -7.24
CA MET A 89 11.16 -11.88 -7.99
C MET A 89 10.24 -11.12 -7.04
N CYS A 90 9.99 -9.87 -7.37
CA CYS A 90 8.89 -9.08 -6.82
C CYS A 90 7.71 -9.16 -7.79
N ILE A 91 6.58 -9.61 -7.30
CA ILE A 91 5.36 -9.80 -8.06
C ILE A 91 4.35 -8.77 -7.56
N GLN A 92 3.84 -7.96 -8.49
CA GLN A 92 2.81 -6.97 -8.19
C GLN A 92 1.49 -7.43 -8.82
N PHE A 93 0.46 -7.53 -7.99
CA PHE A 93 -0.92 -7.72 -8.41
C PHE A 93 -1.62 -6.38 -8.34
N VAL A 94 -2.03 -5.84 -9.49
CA VAL A 94 -2.73 -4.56 -9.58
C VAL A 94 -4.18 -4.82 -9.92
N HIS A 95 -5.07 -4.56 -8.97
CA HIS A 95 -6.52 -4.63 -9.14
C HIS A 95 -7.06 -3.21 -9.40
N GLN A 96 -7.79 -3.05 -10.51
CA GLN A 96 -8.43 -1.78 -10.86
C GLN A 96 -9.75 -2.08 -11.57
N GLY A 97 -10.87 -1.73 -10.91
CA GLY A 97 -12.19 -2.18 -11.31
C GLY A 97 -12.22 -3.71 -11.37
N ASP A 98 -12.76 -4.28 -12.45
CA ASP A 98 -12.85 -5.72 -12.64
C ASP A 98 -11.58 -6.37 -13.24
N ASN A 99 -10.51 -5.61 -13.36
CA ASN A 99 -9.27 -6.10 -14.00
C ASN A 99 -8.17 -6.32 -12.98
N THR A 100 -7.42 -7.40 -13.18
CA THR A 100 -6.18 -7.69 -12.43
C THR A 100 -5.02 -7.80 -13.41
N TYR A 101 -3.97 -7.04 -13.14
CA TYR A 101 -2.72 -7.04 -13.91
C TYR A 101 -1.62 -7.60 -13.02
N ILE A 102 -0.76 -8.46 -13.58
CA ILE A 102 0.36 -9.05 -12.86
C ILE A 102 1.65 -8.58 -13.51
N THR A 103 2.52 -7.96 -12.73
CA THR A 103 3.86 -7.53 -13.16
C THR A 103 4.91 -8.25 -12.34
N LYS A 104 5.96 -8.77 -12.99
CA LYS A 104 7.09 -9.43 -12.34
C LYS A 104 8.35 -8.65 -12.61
N ASN A 105 9.06 -8.31 -11.54
CA ASN A 105 10.33 -7.59 -11.60
C ASN A 105 11.40 -8.37 -10.82
N PRO A 106 12.64 -8.47 -11.33
CA PRO A 106 13.71 -9.07 -10.55
C PRO A 106 13.96 -8.23 -9.29
N SER A 107 14.20 -8.92 -8.19
CA SER A 107 14.35 -8.47 -6.80
C SER A 107 14.46 -6.96 -6.60
N TRP A 108 13.38 -6.37 -6.15
CA TRP A 108 13.39 -5.03 -5.59
C TRP A 108 13.82 -5.10 -4.13
N TRP A 109 14.48 -4.05 -3.68
CA TRP A 109 14.86 -3.88 -2.30
C TRP A 109 13.63 -3.57 -1.45
N LEU A 110 12.87 -4.59 -1.09
CA LEU A 110 11.82 -4.45 -0.11
C LEU A 110 12.50 -4.31 1.25
N LYS A 111 12.47 -3.10 1.81
CA LYS A 111 13.08 -2.78 3.10
C LYS A 111 12.21 -3.18 4.29
N GLY A 112 11.10 -3.85 4.04
CA GLY A 112 10.14 -4.24 5.07
C GLY A 112 10.34 -5.67 5.58
N LEU A 113 9.60 -6.02 6.61
CA LEU A 113 9.40 -7.39 7.04
C LEU A 113 8.16 -7.97 6.35
N PRO A 114 8.10 -9.28 6.08
CA PRO A 114 6.92 -9.92 5.54
C PRO A 114 5.75 -9.86 6.53
N ILE A 115 4.55 -9.61 6.03
CA ILE A 115 3.33 -9.49 6.83
C ILE A 115 2.60 -10.82 6.85
N ASN A 116 2.25 -11.29 8.04
CA ASN A 116 1.31 -12.38 8.21
C ASN A 116 -0.13 -11.84 8.11
N LEU A 117 -0.77 -12.08 6.98
CA LEU A 117 -2.13 -11.58 6.69
C LEU A 117 -3.23 -12.16 7.59
N ASP A 118 -2.96 -13.28 8.28
CA ASP A 118 -3.93 -13.88 9.21
C ASP A 118 -3.93 -13.21 10.59
N SER A 119 -2.91 -12.42 10.88
CA SER A 119 -2.76 -11.75 12.17
C SER A 119 -3.22 -10.29 12.18
N ILE A 120 -3.54 -9.72 11.03
CA ILE A 120 -3.91 -8.30 10.93
C ILE A 120 -5.42 -8.09 10.96
N ILE A 121 -5.85 -6.94 11.48
CA ILE A 121 -7.25 -6.49 11.41
C ILE A 121 -7.65 -6.21 9.95
N SER A 122 -8.93 -6.28 9.64
CA SER A 122 -9.44 -5.93 8.31
C SER A 122 -9.27 -4.45 7.99
N LEU A 123 -9.25 -4.09 6.71
CA LEU A 123 -9.19 -2.69 6.27
C LEU A 123 -10.42 -1.91 6.77
N ASP A 124 -11.60 -2.52 6.75
CA ASP A 124 -12.83 -1.94 7.30
C ASP A 124 -12.64 -1.60 8.78
N SER A 125 -12.14 -2.54 9.58
CA SER A 125 -11.84 -2.30 11.00
C SER A 125 -10.85 -1.16 11.19
N ALA A 126 -9.81 -1.06 10.36
CA ALA A 126 -8.83 0.02 10.42
C ALA A 126 -9.46 1.38 10.09
N ILE A 127 -10.33 1.46 9.09
CA ILE A 127 -11.09 2.66 8.73
C ILE A 127 -12.02 3.08 9.88
N ILE A 128 -12.77 2.15 10.47
CA ILE A 128 -13.65 2.44 11.62
C ILE A 128 -12.83 3.01 12.78
N ARG A 129 -11.67 2.41 13.12
CA ARG A 129 -10.78 2.91 14.17
C ARG A 129 -10.29 4.32 13.88
N LEU A 130 -9.87 4.58 12.64
CA LEU A 130 -9.46 5.90 12.19
C LEU A 130 -10.59 6.92 12.34
N GLN A 131 -11.81 6.59 11.92
CA GLN A 131 -12.95 7.50 11.99
C GLN A 131 -13.37 7.81 13.43
N GLN A 132 -13.25 6.85 14.34
CA GLN A 132 -13.56 7.01 15.77
C GLN A 132 -12.47 7.78 16.52
N ALA A 133 -11.26 7.84 16.01
CA ALA A 133 -10.16 8.54 16.67
C ALA A 133 -10.38 10.06 16.68
N ASN A 134 -10.12 10.69 17.82
CA ASN A 134 -10.20 12.15 17.98
C ASN A 134 -8.90 12.82 17.47
N ILE A 135 -8.60 12.64 16.20
CA ILE A 135 -7.43 13.19 15.51
C ILE A 135 -7.85 13.80 14.19
N GLN A 136 -6.99 14.68 13.65
CA GLN A 136 -7.21 15.22 12.31
C GLN A 136 -6.91 14.14 11.27
N LYS A 137 -7.91 13.77 10.46
CA LYS A 137 -7.76 12.80 9.38
C LYS A 137 -6.99 13.42 8.21
N PRO A 138 -6.16 12.65 7.50
CA PRO A 138 -5.43 13.14 6.32
C PRO A 138 -6.37 13.37 5.14
N LYS A 139 -6.19 14.52 4.46
CA LYS A 139 -6.86 14.81 3.18
C LYS A 139 -6.15 14.08 2.03
N SER A 140 -6.30 12.80 1.99
CA SER A 140 -5.63 11.91 1.06
C SER A 140 -6.56 10.78 0.64
N ARG A 141 -6.35 10.25 -0.55
CA ARG A 141 -7.04 9.06 -1.08
C ARG A 141 -6.22 7.80 -0.92
N TYR A 142 -5.06 7.88 -0.26
CA TYR A 142 -4.10 6.79 -0.22
C TYR A 142 -4.00 6.16 1.17
N CYS A 143 -3.86 4.84 1.17
CA CYS A 143 -3.49 4.04 2.32
C CYS A 143 -2.44 3.03 1.91
N VAL A 144 -1.48 2.74 2.78
CA VAL A 144 -0.48 1.69 2.58
C VAL A 144 -0.52 0.74 3.77
N LEU A 145 -0.66 -0.55 3.51
CA LEU A 145 -0.44 -1.61 4.51
C LEU A 145 0.99 -2.09 4.39
N ARG A 146 1.81 -1.86 5.40
CA ARG A 146 3.22 -2.31 5.46
C ARG A 146 3.76 -2.29 6.88
N TYR A 147 4.96 -2.85 7.10
CA TYR A 147 5.73 -2.51 8.29
C TYR A 147 6.19 -1.06 8.21
N ASP A 148 5.99 -0.32 9.30
CA ASP A 148 6.49 1.04 9.39
C ASP A 148 8.02 1.04 9.45
N SER A 149 8.63 2.05 8.81
CA SER A 149 10.09 2.26 8.83
C SER A 149 10.57 2.84 10.17
N CYS A 150 9.66 3.11 11.10
CA CYS A 150 10.02 3.66 12.40
C CYS A 150 10.67 2.58 13.29
N PRO A 151 11.90 2.79 13.77
CA PRO A 151 12.64 1.77 14.51
C PRO A 151 12.02 1.41 15.87
N THR A 152 11.03 2.16 16.34
CA THR A 152 10.35 1.94 17.62
C THR A 152 9.04 1.16 17.50
N GLN A 153 8.54 0.90 16.29
CA GLN A 153 7.26 0.24 16.06
C GLN A 153 7.41 -0.87 15.00
N ILE A 154 7.65 -2.08 15.46
CA ILE A 154 7.89 -3.26 14.61
C ILE A 154 6.58 -4.04 14.39
N THR A 155 5.50 -3.35 14.05
CA THR A 155 4.22 -4.00 13.72
C THR A 155 3.74 -3.55 12.34
N PRO A 156 3.06 -4.44 11.57
CA PRO A 156 2.42 -4.03 10.34
C PRO A 156 1.35 -2.98 10.64
N ALA A 157 1.16 -2.01 9.76
CA ALA A 157 0.19 -0.95 9.99
C ALA A 157 -0.46 -0.50 8.68
N TYR A 158 -1.69 -0.02 8.80
CA TYR A 158 -2.33 0.80 7.79
C TYR A 158 -1.90 2.25 7.98
N ILE A 159 -1.24 2.82 6.97
CA ILE A 159 -0.76 4.19 6.97
C ILE A 159 -1.65 4.98 6.02
N PHE A 160 -2.51 5.83 6.57
CA PHE A 160 -3.43 6.68 5.82
C PHE A 160 -2.78 8.03 5.54
N GLY A 161 -2.82 8.46 4.28
CA GLY A 161 -2.23 9.71 3.83
C GLY A 161 -0.71 9.70 3.72
N PRO A 162 -0.07 8.65 3.17
CA PRO A 162 1.39 8.59 3.07
C PRO A 162 1.99 9.68 2.17
N ASP A 163 1.15 10.33 1.36
CA ASP A 163 1.46 11.45 0.45
C ASP A 163 1.28 12.83 1.08
N SER A 164 0.75 12.90 2.30
CA SER A 164 0.49 14.16 3.00
C SER A 164 1.57 14.46 4.03
N THR A 165 1.64 15.73 4.45
CA THR A 165 2.55 16.17 5.52
C THR A 165 2.18 15.64 6.90
N ARG A 166 0.97 15.11 7.03
CA ARG A 166 0.45 14.45 8.22
C ARG A 166 -0.18 13.15 7.80
N PHE A 167 0.29 12.07 8.31
CA PHE A 167 -0.29 10.76 8.08
C PHE A 167 -0.65 10.10 9.40
N VAL A 168 -1.60 9.20 9.31
CA VAL A 168 -2.13 8.49 10.47
C VAL A 168 -1.84 7.02 10.31
N ARG A 169 -1.31 6.45 11.35
CA ARG A 169 -1.03 5.03 11.48
C ARG A 169 -2.13 4.35 12.28
N VAL A 170 -2.66 3.27 11.76
CA VAL A 170 -3.49 2.33 12.50
C VAL A 170 -2.72 1.02 12.62
N ASP A 171 -2.41 0.60 13.83
CA ASP A 171 -1.69 -0.64 14.08
C ASP A 171 -2.45 -1.84 13.53
N GLY A 172 -1.80 -2.65 12.71
CA GLY A 172 -2.44 -3.78 12.05
C GLY A 172 -2.81 -4.93 12.99
N LEU A 173 -2.20 -5.02 14.18
CA LEU A 173 -2.49 -6.07 15.15
C LEU A 173 -3.50 -5.63 16.20
N THR A 174 -3.37 -4.42 16.73
CA THR A 174 -4.17 -3.92 17.85
C THR A 174 -5.30 -2.97 17.42
N GLY A 175 -5.15 -2.31 16.29
CA GLY A 175 -6.05 -1.24 15.84
C GLY A 175 -5.79 0.09 16.53
N ASP A 176 -4.68 0.25 17.26
CA ASP A 176 -4.32 1.50 17.90
C ASP A 176 -4.00 2.58 16.87
N VAL A 177 -4.53 3.78 17.09
CA VAL A 177 -4.41 4.90 16.16
C VAL A 177 -3.41 5.90 16.68
N SER A 178 -2.47 6.33 15.82
CA SER A 178 -1.45 7.34 16.16
C SER A 178 -1.18 8.28 14.98
N GLU A 179 -0.92 9.56 15.28
CA GLU A 179 -0.41 10.51 14.30
C GLU A 179 1.11 10.34 14.18
N ILE A 180 1.60 10.36 12.95
CA ILE A 180 3.03 10.43 12.66
C ILE A 180 3.32 11.85 12.12
N LYS A 181 4.19 12.56 12.79
CA LYS A 181 4.59 13.94 12.46
C LYS A 181 5.95 13.95 11.80
#